data_24e9499d4319fa3d4cee34c1f51bab75
#
_entry.id   24e9499d4319fa3d4cee34c1f51bab75
#
_cell.length_a   1.000
_cell.length_b   1.000
_cell.length_c   1.000
_cell.angle_alpha   90.00
_cell.angle_beta   90.00
_cell.angle_gamma   90.00
#
_symmetry.space_group_name_H-M   'P 1'
#
loop_
_entity.id
_entity.type
_entity.pdbx_description
1 polymer ?
#
loop_
_entity_poly.entity_id
_entity_poly.type
_entity_poly.pdbx_seq_one_letter_code
_entity_poly.pdbx_strand_id
1 'polypeptide(L)'
;MKVFTVDEANALLPDVRKIVRKIQRAHRKVSSYKEGAKLAAQAADEGGGGGVADGSIYAGFLVQLMAATVELEALGVQLKDFERGLVDFPSLRDGRMVLLCWQMGEGDQLEWWHDVDTGFAGRTPL
;
A
#
# COMPACT_ATOMS: atom_id res chain seq x y z
N MET A 1 -4.54 -18.12 -7.32
CA MET A 1 -3.59 -16.98 -7.22
C MET A 1 -3.10 -16.62 -8.61
N LYS A 2 -3.14 -15.36 -8.95
CA LYS A 2 -2.61 -14.90 -10.24
C LYS A 2 -1.09 -14.84 -10.20
N VAL A 3 -0.46 -15.34 -11.25
CA VAL A 3 1.00 -15.35 -11.42
C VAL A 3 1.35 -14.50 -12.63
N PHE A 4 2.33 -13.63 -12.50
CA PHE A 4 2.75 -12.69 -13.54
C PHE A 4 4.10 -13.08 -14.13
N THR A 5 4.25 -12.95 -15.44
CA THR A 5 5.58 -12.82 -16.04
C THR A 5 6.11 -11.41 -15.75
N VAL A 6 7.40 -11.19 -15.92
CA VAL A 6 8.00 -9.85 -15.79
C VAL A 6 7.32 -8.87 -16.77
N ASP A 7 7.10 -9.30 -18.00
CA ASP A 7 6.45 -8.45 -19.03
C ASP A 7 5.01 -8.10 -18.66
N GLU A 8 4.25 -9.06 -18.16
CA GLU A 8 2.88 -8.83 -17.69
C GLU A 8 2.83 -7.84 -16.51
N ALA A 9 3.74 -8.01 -15.56
CA ALA A 9 3.83 -7.12 -14.41
C ALA A 9 4.23 -5.70 -14.82
N ASN A 10 5.21 -5.57 -15.72
CA ASN A 10 5.61 -4.28 -16.27
C ASN A 10 4.48 -3.59 -17.02
N ALA A 11 3.69 -4.34 -17.78
CA ALA A 11 2.54 -3.79 -18.50
C ALA A 11 1.46 -3.26 -17.54
N LEU A 12 1.32 -3.87 -16.37
CA LEU A 12 0.34 -3.49 -15.36
C LEU A 12 0.83 -2.34 -14.47
N LEU A 13 2.12 -2.10 -14.43
CA LEU A 13 2.74 -1.15 -13.50
C LEU A 13 2.16 0.27 -13.54
N PRO A 14 1.82 0.86 -14.70
CA PRO A 14 1.18 2.18 -14.72
C PRO A 14 -0.13 2.23 -13.94
N ASP A 15 -0.96 1.20 -14.05
CA ASP A 15 -2.23 1.11 -13.31
C ASP A 15 -1.98 0.88 -11.83
N VAL A 16 -1.05 0.00 -11.49
CA VAL A 16 -0.64 -0.25 -10.12
C VAL A 16 -0.13 1.03 -9.46
N ARG A 17 0.69 1.81 -10.16
CA ARG A 17 1.20 3.09 -9.65
C ARG A 17 0.06 4.04 -9.28
N LYS A 18 -0.96 4.16 -10.12
CA LYS A 18 -2.12 5.02 -9.84
C LYS A 18 -2.88 4.56 -8.60
N ILE A 19 -3.09 3.25 -8.47
CA ILE A 19 -3.80 2.67 -7.33
C ILE A 19 -2.98 2.87 -6.04
N VAL A 20 -1.68 2.61 -6.10
CA VAL A 20 -0.79 2.80 -4.94
C VAL A 20 -0.78 4.26 -4.47
N ARG A 21 -0.81 5.22 -5.40
CA ARG A 21 -0.94 6.64 -5.04
C ARG A 21 -2.23 6.94 -4.29
N LYS A 22 -3.35 6.34 -4.72
CA LYS A 22 -4.63 6.46 -4.00
C LYS A 22 -4.53 5.88 -2.60
N ILE A 23 -3.91 4.70 -2.48
CA ILE A 23 -3.70 4.03 -1.19
C ILE A 23 -2.88 4.92 -0.26
N GLN A 24 -1.77 5.45 -0.74
CA GLN A 24 -0.91 6.31 0.06
C GLN A 24 -1.62 7.57 0.53
N ARG A 25 -2.40 8.22 -0.35
CA ARG A 25 -3.18 9.40 0.01
C ARG A 25 -4.25 9.09 1.05
N ALA A 26 -5.00 8.02 0.86
CA ALA A 26 -6.02 7.61 1.80
C ALA A 26 -5.41 7.22 3.15
N HIS A 27 -4.30 6.51 3.14
CA HIS A 27 -3.58 6.13 4.35
C HIS A 27 -3.09 7.36 5.13
N ARG A 28 -2.55 8.37 4.44
CA ARG A 28 -2.14 9.62 5.09
C ARG A 28 -3.32 10.35 5.74
N LYS A 29 -4.48 10.38 5.08
CA LYS A 29 -5.69 10.99 5.63
C LYS A 29 -6.16 10.26 6.90
N VAL A 30 -6.16 8.92 6.88
CA VAL A 30 -6.50 8.11 8.05
C VAL A 30 -5.53 8.38 9.20
N SER A 31 -4.23 8.38 8.92
CA SER A 31 -3.19 8.60 9.93
C SER A 31 -3.27 10.02 10.52
N SER A 32 -3.46 11.04 9.68
CA SER A 32 -3.60 12.43 10.13
C SER A 32 -4.85 12.61 11.00
N TYR A 33 -5.95 11.97 10.62
CA TYR A 33 -7.18 12.04 11.39
C TYR A 33 -7.01 11.39 12.77
N LYS A 34 -6.39 10.21 12.83
CA LYS A 34 -6.11 9.52 14.10
C LYS A 34 -5.24 10.37 15.02
N GLU A 35 -4.22 11.01 14.48
CA GLU A 35 -3.34 11.88 15.27
C GLU A 35 -4.11 13.10 15.79
N GLY A 36 -4.92 13.73 14.97
CA GLY A 36 -5.78 14.86 15.37
C GLY A 36 -6.77 14.46 16.47
N ALA A 37 -7.40 13.29 16.34
CA ALA A 37 -8.33 12.78 17.35
C ALA A 37 -7.63 12.50 18.66
N LYS A 38 -6.42 11.96 18.63
CA LYS A 38 -5.60 11.70 19.82
C LYS A 38 -5.26 13.01 20.53
N LEU A 39 -4.84 14.05 19.81
CA LEU A 39 -4.53 15.34 20.38
C LEU A 39 -5.76 16.01 21.00
N ALA A 40 -6.91 15.90 20.34
CA ALA A 40 -8.17 16.42 20.87
C ALA A 40 -8.59 15.71 22.17
N ALA A 41 -8.41 14.41 22.25
CA ALA A 41 -8.69 13.64 23.46
C ALA A 41 -7.76 14.03 24.61
N GLN A 42 -6.48 14.25 24.34
CA GLN A 42 -5.52 14.74 25.34
C GLN A 42 -5.89 16.12 25.86
N ALA A 43 -6.28 17.03 24.97
CA ALA A 43 -6.70 18.37 25.36
C ALA A 43 -7.94 18.34 26.23
N ALA A 44 -8.90 17.45 25.96
CA ALA A 44 -10.10 17.27 26.78
C ALA A 44 -9.75 16.77 28.20
N ASP A 45 -8.82 15.79 28.29
CA ASP A 45 -8.34 15.25 29.58
C ASP A 45 -7.63 16.31 30.43
N GLU A 46 -6.99 17.28 29.77
CA GLU A 46 -6.29 18.38 30.45
C GLU A 46 -7.23 19.55 30.78
N GLY A 47 -8.55 19.37 30.60
CA GLY A 47 -9.54 20.43 30.87
C GLY A 47 -9.69 21.46 29.74
N GLY A 48 -9.02 21.26 28.61
CA GLY A 48 -9.24 22.06 27.41
C GLY A 48 -10.48 21.57 26.68
N GLY A 49 -11.27 22.47 26.12
CA GLY A 49 -12.41 22.10 25.29
C GLY A 49 -11.93 21.44 24.00
N GLY A 50 -12.00 20.13 23.94
CA GLY A 50 -11.68 19.39 22.71
C GLY A 50 -12.92 19.22 21.84
N GLY A 51 -12.83 19.58 20.57
CA GLY A 51 -13.87 19.23 19.60
C GLY A 51 -13.87 17.71 19.38
N VAL A 52 -15.07 17.13 19.32
CA VAL A 52 -15.21 15.75 18.93
C VAL A 52 -14.97 15.65 17.41
N ALA A 53 -13.99 14.87 16.99
CA ALA A 53 -13.74 14.64 15.59
C ALA A 53 -14.97 13.95 14.96
N ASP A 54 -15.34 14.37 13.76
CA ASP A 54 -16.48 13.81 13.05
C ASP A 54 -16.17 12.39 12.57
N GLY A 55 -16.82 11.41 13.19
CA GLY A 55 -16.63 10.00 12.86
C GLY A 55 -17.02 9.65 11.42
N SER A 56 -17.92 10.41 10.80
CA SER A 56 -18.30 10.16 9.42
C SER A 56 -17.18 10.50 8.43
N ILE A 57 -16.38 11.52 8.74
CA ILE A 57 -15.20 11.88 7.93
C ILE A 57 -14.17 10.77 8.02
N TYR A 58 -13.90 10.29 9.23
CA TYR A 58 -12.97 9.18 9.46
C TYR A 58 -13.40 7.91 8.73
N ALA A 59 -14.67 7.55 8.86
CA ALA A 59 -15.24 6.40 8.16
C ALA A 59 -15.08 6.54 6.64
N GLY A 60 -15.27 7.74 6.10
CA GLY A 60 -15.07 8.03 4.68
C GLY A 60 -13.63 7.77 4.23
N PHE A 61 -12.65 8.19 5.03
CA PHE A 61 -11.24 7.92 4.72
C PHE A 61 -10.92 6.43 4.75
N LEU A 62 -11.48 5.70 5.71
CA LEU A 62 -11.31 4.24 5.80
C LEU A 62 -11.93 3.54 4.58
N VAL A 63 -13.11 3.96 4.14
CA VAL A 63 -13.76 3.41 2.96
C VAL A 63 -12.90 3.64 1.72
N GLN A 64 -12.33 4.84 1.55
CA GLN A 64 -11.43 5.14 0.43
C GLN A 64 -10.20 4.23 0.44
N LEU A 65 -9.60 4.04 1.61
CA LEU A 65 -8.43 3.18 1.77
C LEU A 65 -8.76 1.73 1.43
N MET A 66 -9.86 1.21 1.95
CA MET A 66 -10.32 -0.15 1.68
C MET A 66 -10.62 -0.36 0.19
N ALA A 67 -11.33 0.58 -0.43
CA ALA A 67 -11.68 0.48 -1.84
C ALA A 67 -10.44 0.42 -2.74
N ALA A 68 -9.45 1.27 -2.47
CA ALA A 68 -8.21 1.28 -3.24
C ALA A 68 -7.39 -0.01 -3.02
N THR A 69 -7.38 -0.53 -1.79
CA THR A 69 -6.69 -1.78 -1.47
C THR A 69 -7.34 -2.97 -2.19
N VAL A 70 -8.68 -3.03 -2.19
CA VAL A 70 -9.43 -4.08 -2.90
C VAL A 70 -9.19 -3.98 -4.40
N GLU A 71 -9.11 -2.78 -4.96
CA GLU A 71 -8.80 -2.56 -6.37
C GLU A 71 -7.43 -3.16 -6.73
N LEU A 72 -6.42 -2.96 -5.90
CA LEU A 72 -5.09 -3.52 -6.11
C LEU A 72 -5.10 -5.05 -6.01
N GLU A 73 -5.74 -5.59 -4.98
CA GLU A 73 -5.83 -7.02 -4.76
C GLU A 73 -6.58 -7.73 -5.89
N ALA A 74 -7.59 -7.07 -6.46
CA ALA A 74 -8.35 -7.60 -7.59
C ALA A 74 -7.46 -7.79 -8.84
N LEU A 75 -6.38 -7.05 -8.95
CA LEU A 75 -5.38 -7.23 -10.02
C LEU A 75 -4.45 -8.40 -9.76
N GLY A 76 -4.47 -8.99 -8.56
CA GLY A 76 -3.55 -10.04 -8.14
C GLY A 76 -2.25 -9.54 -7.53
N VAL A 77 -2.15 -8.25 -7.26
CA VAL A 77 -0.96 -7.59 -6.69
C VAL A 77 -1.11 -7.47 -5.18
N GLN A 78 -0.04 -7.77 -4.45
CA GLN A 78 -0.04 -7.76 -2.99
C GLN A 78 0.55 -6.47 -2.45
N LEU A 79 -0.20 -5.78 -1.58
CA LEU A 79 0.31 -4.61 -0.88
C LEU A 79 1.09 -5.06 0.36
N LYS A 80 2.32 -4.58 0.50
CA LYS A 80 3.21 -4.94 1.61
C LYS A 80 3.45 -3.79 2.60
N ASP A 81 3.41 -2.54 2.14
CA ASP A 81 3.63 -1.39 3.00
C ASP A 81 2.87 -0.18 2.46
N PHE A 82 1.97 0.37 3.27
CA PHE A 82 1.12 1.50 2.89
C PHE A 82 1.92 2.80 2.69
N GLU A 83 2.87 3.07 3.57
CA GLU A 83 3.62 4.33 3.53
C GLU A 83 4.62 4.36 2.39
N ARG A 84 5.34 3.27 2.21
CA ARG A 84 6.36 3.14 1.18
C ARG A 84 5.77 2.87 -0.20
N GLY A 85 4.50 2.46 -0.25
CA GLY A 85 3.90 2.02 -1.50
C GLY A 85 4.60 0.80 -2.08
N LEU A 86 4.89 -0.17 -1.20
CA LEU A 86 5.61 -1.40 -1.55
C LEU A 86 4.63 -2.48 -1.96
N VAL A 87 4.83 -3.04 -3.13
CA VAL A 87 3.96 -4.09 -3.69
C VAL A 87 4.78 -5.26 -4.22
N ASP A 88 4.16 -6.43 -4.22
CA ASP A 88 4.72 -7.65 -4.76
C ASP A 88 3.79 -8.28 -5.79
N PHE A 89 4.36 -8.73 -6.88
CA PHE A 89 3.66 -9.45 -7.95
C PHE A 89 4.10 -10.92 -7.89
N PRO A 90 3.20 -11.86 -7.58
CA PRO A 90 3.56 -13.29 -7.62
C PRO A 90 4.04 -13.69 -9.00
N SER A 91 5.12 -14.44 -9.07
CA SER A 91 5.74 -14.87 -10.31
C SER A 91 6.38 -16.24 -10.15
N LEU A 92 6.73 -16.87 -11.27
CA LEU A 92 7.48 -18.10 -11.27
C LEU A 92 8.88 -17.85 -11.82
N ARG A 93 9.89 -18.40 -11.16
CA ARG A 93 11.27 -18.34 -11.60
C ARG A 93 11.85 -19.75 -11.42
N ASP A 94 12.22 -20.36 -12.52
CA ASP A 94 12.74 -21.74 -12.53
C ASP A 94 11.78 -22.72 -11.82
N GLY A 95 10.48 -22.58 -12.08
CA GLY A 95 9.44 -23.42 -11.51
C GLY A 95 9.10 -23.14 -10.04
N ARG A 96 9.71 -22.13 -9.43
CA ARG A 96 9.51 -21.77 -8.04
C ARG A 96 8.77 -20.44 -7.92
N MET A 97 7.86 -20.33 -6.95
CA MET A 97 7.16 -19.09 -6.65
C MET A 97 8.14 -18.06 -6.07
N VAL A 98 8.17 -16.90 -6.69
CA VAL A 98 8.91 -15.73 -6.21
C VAL A 98 7.99 -14.51 -6.25
N LEU A 99 8.47 -13.37 -5.76
CA LEU A 99 7.73 -12.11 -5.77
C LEU A 99 8.56 -11.07 -6.50
N LEU A 100 7.96 -10.47 -7.53
CA LEU A 100 8.53 -9.32 -8.23
C LEU A 100 8.18 -8.09 -7.40
N CYS A 101 9.19 -7.34 -7.00
CA CYS A 101 9.05 -6.29 -5.99
C CYS A 101 9.19 -4.90 -6.61
N TRP A 102 8.26 -4.02 -6.27
CA TRP A 102 8.29 -2.62 -6.70
C TRP A 102 7.82 -1.72 -5.56
N GLN A 103 8.45 -0.56 -5.46
CA GLN A 103 8.10 0.44 -4.48
C GLN A 103 7.91 1.78 -5.16
N MET A 104 6.95 2.59 -4.69
CA MET A 104 6.72 3.94 -5.21
C MET A 104 8.02 4.74 -5.17
N GLY A 105 8.34 5.40 -6.29
CA GLY A 105 9.58 6.13 -6.46
C GLY A 105 10.65 5.37 -7.23
N GLU A 106 10.51 4.06 -7.39
CA GLU A 106 11.36 3.27 -8.28
C GLU A 106 10.95 3.49 -9.75
N GLY A 107 11.73 2.98 -10.68
CA GLY A 107 11.54 3.24 -12.11
C GLY A 107 10.25 2.70 -12.73
N ASP A 108 10.13 2.88 -14.03
CA ASP A 108 8.93 2.48 -14.78
C ASP A 108 8.88 0.99 -15.11
N GLN A 109 9.95 0.28 -14.79
CA GLN A 109 10.08 -1.16 -14.99
C GLN A 109 10.40 -1.81 -13.66
N LEU A 110 9.94 -3.05 -13.48
CA LEU A 110 10.35 -3.86 -12.33
C LEU A 110 11.84 -4.20 -12.44
N GLU A 111 12.56 -4.02 -11.35
CA GLU A 111 14.01 -4.21 -11.29
C GLU A 111 14.44 -5.30 -10.30
N TRP A 112 13.51 -5.75 -9.44
CA TRP A 112 13.84 -6.57 -8.28
C TRP A 112 12.88 -7.75 -8.13
N TRP A 113 13.40 -8.83 -7.58
CA TRP A 113 12.61 -9.95 -7.11
C TRP A 113 13.15 -10.43 -5.76
N HIS A 114 12.35 -11.16 -5.02
CA HIS A 114 12.79 -11.83 -3.80
C HIS A 114 12.04 -13.14 -3.61
N ASP A 115 12.61 -14.05 -2.82
CA ASP A 115 11.92 -15.25 -2.40
C ASP A 115 10.74 -14.90 -1.49
N VAL A 116 9.78 -15.79 -1.40
CA VAL A 116 8.58 -15.59 -0.59
C VAL A 116 8.93 -15.29 0.87
N ASP A 117 10.01 -15.89 1.38
CA ASP A 117 10.40 -15.78 2.79
C ASP A 117 11.36 -14.64 3.10
N THR A 118 12.00 -14.02 2.11
CA THR A 118 13.07 -13.03 2.37
C THR A 118 12.57 -11.59 2.44
N GLY A 119 11.48 -11.26 1.77
CA GLY A 119 10.93 -9.92 1.74
C GLY A 119 11.85 -8.88 1.09
N PHE A 120 11.56 -7.60 1.35
CA PHE A 120 12.26 -6.45 0.74
C PHE A 120 13.78 -6.49 0.96
N ALA A 121 14.22 -6.83 2.18
CA ALA A 121 15.64 -6.87 2.51
C ALA A 121 16.44 -7.90 1.70
N GLY A 122 15.77 -8.92 1.18
CA GLY A 122 16.38 -9.97 0.38
C GLY A 122 16.25 -9.78 -1.13
N ARG A 123 15.96 -8.56 -1.60
CA ARG A 123 15.77 -8.29 -3.03
C ARG A 123 17.02 -8.58 -3.85
N THR A 124 16.81 -9.21 -4.98
CA THR A 124 17.84 -9.54 -5.96
C THR A 124 17.50 -8.85 -7.29
N PRO A 125 18.47 -8.31 -8.03
CA PRO A 125 18.19 -7.72 -9.35
C PRO A 125 17.61 -8.74 -10.33
N LEU A 126 16.66 -8.29 -11.13
CA LEU A 126 16.07 -9.07 -12.20
C LEU A 126 17.05 -9.32 -13.36
#